data_0a4a79ca8b2cf93e08529121ffd0b1df
#
_entry.id   0a4a79ca8b2cf93e08529121ffd0b1df
#
_cell.length_a   1.000
_cell.length_b   1.000
_cell.length_c   1.000
_cell.angle_alpha   90.00
_cell.angle_beta   90.00
_cell.angle_gamma   90.00
#
_symmetry.space_group_name_H-M   'P 1'
#
loop_
_entity.id
_entity.type
_entity.pdbx_description
1 polymer ?
#
loop_
_entity_poly.entity_id
_entity_poly.type
_entity_poly.pdbx_seq_one_letter_code
_entity_poly.pdbx_strand_id
1 'polypeptide(L)'
;MSAGEPQPTDLDSIGTFIENFSEQHALDTADQRLDLHRWQGDRRWPVLHLDDVSGIPFLDGIQGVDEYQHRARLRCGDGDLFATVTEPAAGYEEYCRDQLLLGSPRHIFAFPPDGPLKVSNGCLTAPTFSTLVDCARSGQGLLIEPYMGIEDSWNLAARIHQEAKVPVQVMAPPPAVTWIANDKAHFSQLVAGVLGDEALVLTRAAEDVATLTKHLRQMFAGVQRVAIKRTRCASAMGNRLLEVEQLQPLDERALQKVVEEALLSMAWPAGEEVLACVWEETDLSPSTQWWIPPKGSALPRIDGIYEQILAGEEKLFVGSRPSTLP
;
A
#
# COMPACT_ATOMS: atom_id res chain seq x y z
N MET A 1 31.10 -11.05 15.30
CA MET A 1 30.57 -10.32 16.45
C MET A 1 29.18 -10.86 16.68
N SER A 2 28.86 -11.43 17.84
CA SER A 2 27.53 -11.92 18.14
C SER A 2 26.60 -10.70 18.22
N ALA A 3 25.60 -10.64 17.37
CA ALA A 3 24.50 -9.71 17.54
C ALA A 3 23.92 -9.95 18.93
N GLY A 4 23.98 -8.97 19.82
CA GLY A 4 23.32 -9.03 21.12
C GLY A 4 21.82 -9.23 20.89
N GLU A 5 21.21 -10.09 21.68
CA GLU A 5 19.74 -10.20 21.67
C GLU A 5 19.15 -8.80 21.93
N PRO A 6 18.18 -8.35 21.11
CA PRO A 6 17.53 -7.08 21.36
C PRO A 6 16.95 -7.08 22.77
N GLN A 7 17.31 -6.10 23.58
CA GLN A 7 16.70 -5.91 24.89
C GLN A 7 15.20 -5.66 24.67
N PRO A 8 14.29 -6.33 25.39
CA PRO A 8 12.88 -6.09 25.24
C PRO A 8 12.59 -4.61 25.56
N THR A 9 12.15 -3.88 24.56
CA THR A 9 11.69 -2.50 24.73
C THR A 9 10.55 -2.56 25.77
N ASP A 10 10.62 -1.69 26.76
CA ASP A 10 9.61 -1.63 27.82
C ASP A 10 8.23 -1.42 27.18
N LEU A 11 7.30 -2.34 27.44
CA LEU A 11 5.94 -2.31 26.88
C LEU A 11 5.20 -1.01 27.19
N ASP A 12 5.48 -0.40 28.36
CA ASP A 12 4.87 0.87 28.74
C ASP A 12 5.41 2.03 27.88
N SER A 13 6.70 2.02 27.52
CA SER A 13 7.28 3.03 26.64
C SER A 13 6.79 2.87 25.19
N ILE A 14 6.61 1.64 24.70
CA ILE A 14 5.98 1.37 23.40
C ILE A 14 4.53 1.87 23.40
N GLY A 15 3.76 1.58 24.47
CA GLY A 15 2.38 2.04 24.60
C GLY A 15 2.29 3.57 24.50
N THR A 16 3.10 4.28 25.28
CA THR A 16 3.16 5.74 25.25
C THR A 16 3.57 6.28 23.87
N PHE A 17 4.54 5.66 23.21
CA PHE A 17 4.94 6.06 21.85
C PHE A 17 3.77 5.90 20.87
N ILE A 18 3.07 4.77 20.88
CA ILE A 18 1.93 4.50 19.98
C ILE A 18 0.78 5.47 20.23
N GLU A 19 0.49 5.80 21.50
CA GLU A 19 -0.53 6.79 21.85
C GLU A 19 -0.17 8.17 21.29
N ASN A 20 1.05 8.65 21.51
CA ASN A 20 1.53 9.93 21.00
C ASN A 20 1.52 9.97 19.46
N PHE A 21 1.97 8.90 18.81
CA PHE A 21 1.96 8.79 17.36
C PHE A 21 0.53 8.81 16.81
N SER A 22 -0.40 8.08 17.43
CA SER A 22 -1.82 8.06 17.05
C SER A 22 -2.46 9.45 17.20
N GLU A 23 -2.16 10.17 18.27
CA GLU A 23 -2.64 11.52 18.51
C GLU A 23 -2.07 12.51 17.47
N GLN A 24 -0.75 12.47 17.24
CA GLN A 24 -0.08 13.32 16.27
C GLN A 24 -0.68 13.19 14.85
N HIS A 25 -1.07 11.99 14.45
CA HIS A 25 -1.63 11.69 13.14
C HIS A 25 -3.17 11.59 13.14
N ALA A 26 -3.82 11.89 14.25
CA ALA A 26 -5.27 11.85 14.42
C ALA A 26 -5.90 10.51 14.00
N LEU A 27 -5.22 9.39 14.25
CA LEU A 27 -5.65 8.06 13.77
C LEU A 27 -6.95 7.61 14.45
N ASP A 28 -7.12 7.89 15.73
CA ASP A 28 -8.34 7.53 16.49
C ASP A 28 -9.57 8.31 16.02
N THR A 29 -9.38 9.57 15.60
CA THR A 29 -10.49 10.41 15.13
C THR A 29 -10.87 10.10 13.67
N ALA A 30 -9.96 9.59 12.87
CA ALA A 30 -10.24 9.16 11.48
C ALA A 30 -11.29 8.03 11.46
N ASP A 31 -11.23 7.14 12.42
CA ASP A 31 -12.14 6.00 12.56
C ASP A 31 -13.57 6.43 12.96
N GLN A 32 -13.70 7.46 13.80
CA GLN A 32 -14.98 7.99 14.29
C GLN A 32 -15.77 8.76 13.21
N ARG A 33 -15.09 9.28 12.18
CA ARG A 33 -15.72 10.08 11.12
C ARG A 33 -16.49 9.23 10.10
N LEU A 34 -16.24 7.95 10.06
CA LEU A 34 -16.72 7.09 8.99
C LEU A 34 -18.01 6.38 9.31
N ASP A 35 -18.63 6.56 10.45
CA ASP A 35 -19.95 6.02 10.89
C ASP A 35 -20.41 4.76 10.11
N LEU A 36 -19.44 3.89 9.81
CA LEU A 36 -19.62 2.64 9.10
C LEU A 36 -19.36 1.48 10.04
N HIS A 37 -20.16 0.45 9.92
CA HIS A 37 -19.94 -0.77 10.69
C HIS A 37 -18.62 -1.41 10.26
N ARG A 38 -17.77 -1.73 11.21
CA ARG A 38 -16.54 -2.48 10.96
C ARG A 38 -16.87 -3.92 10.62
N TRP A 39 -16.12 -4.48 9.68
CA TRP A 39 -16.23 -5.90 9.35
C TRP A 39 -15.90 -6.76 10.57
N GLN A 40 -16.77 -7.75 10.88
CA GLN A 40 -16.65 -8.61 12.05
C GLN A 40 -16.33 -10.06 11.71
N GLY A 41 -15.87 -10.34 10.51
CA GLY A 41 -15.52 -11.69 10.07
C GLY A 41 -16.68 -12.51 9.51
N ASP A 42 -17.85 -11.93 9.40
CA ASP A 42 -19.04 -12.64 8.93
C ASP A 42 -19.32 -12.30 7.44
N ARG A 43 -19.29 -13.32 6.60
CA ARG A 43 -19.56 -13.21 5.16
C ARG A 43 -21.01 -13.49 4.78
N ARG A 44 -21.97 -13.18 5.62
CA ARG A 44 -23.41 -13.36 5.30
C ARG A 44 -23.89 -12.44 4.20
N TRP A 45 -23.16 -11.36 3.90
CA TRP A 45 -23.52 -10.39 2.88
C TRP A 45 -22.76 -10.62 1.58
N PRO A 46 -23.33 -10.19 0.43
CA PRO A 46 -22.56 -10.16 -0.80
C PRO A 46 -21.28 -9.30 -0.61
N VAL A 47 -20.21 -9.70 -1.28
CA VAL A 47 -18.93 -8.99 -1.23
C VAL A 47 -18.72 -8.27 -2.55
N LEU A 48 -18.36 -6.99 -2.49
CA LEU A 48 -17.92 -6.20 -3.63
C LEU A 48 -16.41 -6.08 -3.59
N HIS A 49 -15.71 -6.72 -4.52
CA HIS A 49 -14.27 -6.63 -4.68
C HIS A 49 -13.89 -5.45 -5.58
N LEU A 50 -12.96 -4.61 -5.11
CA LEU A 50 -12.52 -3.40 -5.78
C LEU A 50 -10.99 -3.32 -5.80
N ASP A 51 -10.37 -3.39 -6.98
CA ASP A 51 -8.95 -3.07 -7.13
C ASP A 51 -8.80 -1.64 -7.66
N ASP A 52 -9.14 -0.67 -6.81
CA ASP A 52 -8.90 0.74 -7.04
C ASP A 52 -7.48 1.09 -6.59
N VAL A 53 -6.62 1.41 -7.56
CA VAL A 53 -5.21 1.76 -7.33
C VAL A 53 -4.94 3.26 -7.52
N SER A 54 -5.98 4.05 -7.74
CA SER A 54 -5.86 5.50 -8.03
C SER A 54 -5.18 6.31 -6.93
N GLY A 55 -5.12 5.78 -5.70
CA GLY A 55 -4.38 6.38 -4.60
C GLY A 55 -2.86 6.19 -4.65
N ILE A 56 -2.33 5.37 -5.55
CA ILE A 56 -0.90 5.15 -5.69
C ILE A 56 -0.31 6.17 -6.65
N PRO A 57 0.67 7.00 -6.24
CA PRO A 57 1.31 7.97 -7.12
C PRO A 57 2.04 7.30 -8.30
N PHE A 58 2.13 8.00 -9.45
CA PHE A 58 2.93 7.61 -10.63
C PHE A 58 2.51 6.35 -11.38
N LEU A 59 1.30 5.87 -11.18
CA LEU A 59 0.81 4.72 -11.93
C LEU A 59 0.55 5.02 -13.40
N ASP A 60 0.25 6.25 -13.77
CA ASP A 60 -0.06 6.65 -15.15
C ASP A 60 1.07 6.33 -16.16
N GLY A 61 2.29 6.16 -15.69
CA GLY A 61 3.44 5.75 -16.50
C GLY A 61 3.66 4.24 -16.61
N ILE A 62 2.87 3.43 -15.91
CA ILE A 62 3.02 1.97 -15.93
C ILE A 62 2.15 1.38 -17.03
N GLN A 63 2.79 0.73 -18.00
CA GLN A 63 2.05 0.03 -19.04
C GLN A 63 1.17 -1.08 -18.45
N GLY A 64 -0.12 -1.10 -18.81
CA GLY A 64 -1.10 -2.09 -18.34
C GLY A 64 -1.59 -1.87 -16.91
N VAL A 65 -1.34 -0.72 -16.30
CA VAL A 65 -1.84 -0.43 -14.94
C VAL A 65 -3.37 -0.38 -14.87
N ASP A 66 -4.02 0.00 -15.95
CA ASP A 66 -5.47 -0.03 -16.12
C ASP A 66 -6.06 -1.44 -16.04
N GLU A 67 -5.26 -2.47 -16.31
CA GLU A 67 -5.64 -3.88 -16.12
C GLU A 67 -5.61 -4.33 -14.64
N TYR A 68 -5.00 -3.57 -13.73
CA TYR A 68 -4.88 -3.96 -12.33
C TYR A 68 -6.23 -4.17 -11.65
N GLN A 69 -7.24 -3.45 -12.05
CA GLN A 69 -8.60 -3.57 -11.52
C GLN A 69 -9.21 -4.97 -11.76
N HIS A 70 -8.77 -5.69 -12.79
CA HIS A 70 -9.26 -7.04 -13.08
C HIS A 70 -8.79 -8.10 -12.09
N ARG A 71 -7.77 -7.80 -11.25
CA ARG A 71 -7.34 -8.67 -10.16
C ARG A 71 -8.43 -8.88 -9.10
N ALA A 72 -9.37 -7.95 -8.98
CA ALA A 72 -10.54 -8.10 -8.13
C ALA A 72 -11.30 -9.40 -8.42
N ARG A 73 -11.39 -9.80 -9.71
CA ARG A 73 -12.03 -11.05 -10.15
C ARG A 73 -11.41 -12.30 -9.54
N LEU A 74 -10.09 -12.29 -9.27
CA LEU A 74 -9.36 -13.45 -8.73
C LEU A 74 -9.71 -13.77 -7.27
N ARG A 75 -10.36 -12.84 -6.56
CA ARG A 75 -10.79 -13.03 -5.17
C ARG A 75 -12.27 -13.41 -5.04
N CYS A 76 -13.01 -13.35 -6.15
CA CYS A 76 -14.45 -13.55 -6.14
C CYS A 76 -14.84 -15.03 -6.14
N GLY A 77 -15.88 -15.35 -5.38
CA GLY A 77 -16.63 -16.59 -5.45
C GLY A 77 -18.03 -16.43 -6.04
N ASP A 78 -18.83 -17.49 -5.97
CA ASP A 78 -20.24 -17.43 -6.35
C ASP A 78 -21.02 -16.44 -5.48
N GLY A 79 -21.80 -15.57 -6.11
CA GLY A 79 -22.60 -14.58 -5.42
C GLY A 79 -21.89 -13.30 -5.05
N ASP A 80 -20.56 -13.22 -5.23
CA ASP A 80 -19.79 -12.01 -5.07
C ASP A 80 -20.00 -11.07 -6.28
N LEU A 81 -19.54 -9.82 -6.09
CA LEU A 81 -19.49 -8.80 -7.12
C LEU A 81 -18.05 -8.32 -7.29
N PHE A 82 -17.67 -7.96 -8.48
CA PHE A 82 -16.45 -7.17 -8.70
C PHE A 82 -16.75 -6.04 -9.68
N ALA A 83 -16.10 -4.90 -9.48
CA ALA A 83 -16.29 -3.75 -10.33
C ALA A 83 -15.02 -3.40 -11.10
N THR A 84 -15.20 -3.01 -12.38
CA THR A 84 -14.14 -2.49 -13.23
C THR A 84 -14.65 -1.32 -14.05
N VAL A 85 -13.75 -0.49 -14.56
CA VAL A 85 -14.05 0.63 -15.46
C VAL A 85 -13.45 0.42 -16.85
N THR A 86 -12.72 -0.68 -17.04
CA THR A 86 -12.25 -1.14 -18.35
C THR A 86 -12.73 -2.56 -18.58
N GLU A 87 -12.84 -2.95 -19.85
CA GLU A 87 -13.22 -4.32 -20.22
C GLU A 87 -12.01 -5.25 -19.97
N PRO A 88 -12.22 -6.43 -19.40
CA PRO A 88 -11.16 -7.41 -19.25
C PRO A 88 -10.71 -7.95 -20.62
N ALA A 89 -9.50 -8.46 -20.66
CA ALA A 89 -8.99 -9.15 -21.86
C ALA A 89 -9.93 -10.29 -22.27
N ALA A 90 -10.10 -10.48 -23.59
CA ALA A 90 -10.95 -11.54 -24.11
C ALA A 90 -10.53 -12.92 -23.60
N GLY A 91 -11.49 -13.70 -23.11
CA GLY A 91 -11.24 -15.02 -22.53
C GLY A 91 -10.82 -15.01 -21.04
N TYR A 92 -10.64 -13.84 -20.43
CA TYR A 92 -10.22 -13.76 -19.02
C TYR A 92 -11.29 -14.33 -18.06
N GLU A 93 -12.55 -14.04 -18.30
CA GLU A 93 -13.64 -14.57 -17.46
C GLU A 93 -13.77 -16.09 -17.58
N GLU A 94 -13.70 -16.61 -18.82
CA GLU A 94 -13.69 -18.05 -19.07
C GLU A 94 -12.48 -18.72 -18.39
N TYR A 95 -11.31 -18.11 -18.45
CA TYR A 95 -10.12 -18.60 -17.77
C TYR A 95 -10.32 -18.65 -16.24
N CYS A 96 -10.83 -17.58 -15.64
CA CYS A 96 -11.11 -17.55 -14.20
C CYS A 96 -12.11 -18.62 -13.77
N ARG A 97 -13.19 -18.80 -14.52
CA ARG A 97 -14.25 -19.75 -14.24
C ARG A 97 -13.81 -21.19 -14.50
N ASP A 98 -13.25 -21.47 -15.69
CA ASP A 98 -13.08 -22.83 -16.18
C ASP A 98 -11.70 -23.42 -15.85
N GLN A 99 -10.65 -22.59 -15.74
CA GLN A 99 -9.31 -23.05 -15.41
C GLN A 99 -8.96 -22.82 -13.95
N LEU A 100 -9.35 -21.69 -13.37
CA LEU A 100 -9.07 -21.39 -11.98
C LEU A 100 -10.18 -21.83 -11.02
N LEU A 101 -11.36 -22.21 -11.54
CA LEU A 101 -12.52 -22.67 -10.78
C LEU A 101 -12.99 -21.66 -9.70
N LEU A 102 -12.93 -20.38 -10.01
CA LEU A 102 -13.23 -19.29 -9.07
C LEU A 102 -14.73 -18.93 -8.97
N GLY A 103 -15.61 -19.76 -9.47
CA GLY A 103 -17.05 -19.49 -9.44
C GLY A 103 -17.48 -18.46 -10.50
N SER A 104 -18.72 -17.98 -10.35
CA SER A 104 -19.40 -17.08 -11.29
C SER A 104 -19.93 -15.84 -10.56
N PRO A 105 -19.08 -14.88 -10.19
CA PRO A 105 -19.51 -13.63 -9.59
C PRO A 105 -20.21 -12.73 -10.61
N ARG A 106 -20.89 -11.71 -10.11
CA ARG A 106 -21.48 -10.68 -10.96
C ARG A 106 -20.48 -9.57 -11.28
N HIS A 107 -20.16 -9.37 -12.54
CA HIS A 107 -19.38 -8.24 -13.01
C HIS A 107 -20.24 -6.96 -13.01
N ILE A 108 -19.71 -5.89 -12.45
CA ILE A 108 -20.27 -4.54 -12.44
C ILE A 108 -19.36 -3.66 -13.28
N PHE A 109 -19.79 -3.30 -14.48
CA PHE A 109 -19.06 -2.35 -15.31
C PHE A 109 -19.44 -0.92 -14.89
N ALA A 110 -18.45 -0.17 -14.40
CA ALA A 110 -18.62 1.19 -13.91
C ALA A 110 -18.10 2.20 -14.95
N PHE A 111 -18.61 3.42 -14.90
CA PHE A 111 -18.24 4.49 -15.83
C PHE A 111 -17.43 5.55 -15.06
N PRO A 112 -16.09 5.63 -15.24
CA PRO A 112 -15.28 6.56 -14.50
C PRO A 112 -15.48 7.98 -15.04
N PRO A 113 -15.77 8.97 -14.18
CA PRO A 113 -15.82 10.37 -14.61
C PRO A 113 -14.42 10.94 -14.85
N ASP A 114 -13.39 10.40 -14.15
CA ASP A 114 -12.09 11.03 -13.99
C ASP A 114 -10.89 10.13 -14.37
N GLY A 115 -11.12 9.10 -15.19
CA GLY A 115 -10.05 8.25 -15.72
C GLY A 115 -10.11 6.77 -15.29
N PRO A 116 -9.34 5.91 -15.96
CA PRO A 116 -9.51 4.45 -15.93
C PRO A 116 -9.08 3.77 -14.62
N LEU A 117 -8.42 4.48 -13.69
CA LEU A 117 -7.97 3.90 -12.42
C LEU A 117 -8.96 4.11 -11.28
N LYS A 118 -9.92 5.04 -11.42
CA LYS A 118 -10.85 5.44 -10.36
C LYS A 118 -12.11 4.58 -10.31
N VAL A 119 -11.93 3.32 -9.95
CA VAL A 119 -13.00 2.32 -9.94
C VAL A 119 -14.09 2.69 -8.93
N SER A 120 -13.70 3.10 -7.71
CA SER A 120 -14.64 3.49 -6.66
C SER A 120 -15.50 4.68 -7.08
N ASN A 121 -14.92 5.68 -7.75
CA ASN A 121 -15.64 6.84 -8.26
C ASN A 121 -16.55 6.46 -9.43
N GLY A 122 -16.12 5.56 -10.30
CA GLY A 122 -16.96 4.98 -11.33
C GLY A 122 -18.20 4.32 -10.76
N CYS A 123 -18.07 3.61 -9.65
CA CYS A 123 -19.19 2.99 -8.94
C CYS A 123 -20.21 3.97 -8.36
N LEU A 124 -19.85 5.24 -8.16
CA LEU A 124 -20.77 6.29 -7.72
C LEU A 124 -21.66 6.85 -8.83
N THR A 125 -21.41 6.49 -10.09
CA THR A 125 -22.20 6.97 -11.22
C THR A 125 -23.41 6.06 -11.52
N ALA A 126 -24.49 6.63 -12.06
CA ALA A 126 -25.62 5.85 -12.54
C ALA A 126 -25.26 5.16 -13.88
N PRO A 127 -25.75 3.93 -14.14
CA PRO A 127 -26.66 3.12 -13.33
C PRO A 127 -25.95 2.24 -12.27
N THR A 128 -24.62 2.24 -12.24
CA THR A 128 -23.80 1.36 -11.37
C THR A 128 -24.14 1.55 -9.90
N PHE A 129 -24.22 2.81 -9.44
CA PHE A 129 -24.54 3.10 -8.05
C PHE A 129 -25.89 2.52 -7.63
N SER A 130 -26.95 2.69 -8.45
CA SER A 130 -28.26 2.12 -8.17
C SER A 130 -28.22 0.60 -8.08
N THR A 131 -27.44 -0.05 -8.94
CA THR A 131 -27.25 -1.51 -8.91
C THR A 131 -26.61 -1.97 -7.59
N LEU A 132 -25.57 -1.26 -7.11
CA LEU A 132 -24.91 -1.59 -5.86
C LEU A 132 -25.83 -1.35 -4.65
N VAL A 133 -26.61 -0.29 -4.65
CA VAL A 133 -27.64 -0.01 -3.63
C VAL A 133 -28.68 -1.13 -3.59
N ASP A 134 -29.16 -1.61 -4.73
CA ASP A 134 -30.14 -2.70 -4.80
C ASP A 134 -29.53 -4.04 -4.34
N CYS A 135 -28.25 -4.30 -4.68
CA CYS A 135 -27.53 -5.47 -4.16
C CYS A 135 -27.40 -5.42 -2.63
N ALA A 136 -27.04 -4.26 -2.08
CA ALA A 136 -26.94 -4.07 -0.63
C ALA A 136 -28.29 -4.28 0.07
N ARG A 137 -29.39 -3.74 -0.48
CA ARG A 137 -30.75 -3.92 0.05
C ARG A 137 -31.17 -5.38 0.02
N SER A 138 -30.98 -6.05 -1.11
CA SER A 138 -31.34 -7.46 -1.30
C SER A 138 -30.55 -8.39 -0.39
N GLY A 139 -29.25 -8.09 -0.16
CA GLY A 139 -28.37 -8.82 0.74
C GLY A 139 -28.54 -8.45 2.22
N GLN A 140 -29.38 -7.46 2.54
CA GLN A 140 -29.52 -6.89 3.88
C GLN A 140 -28.19 -6.36 4.45
N GLY A 141 -27.26 -6.02 3.60
CA GLY A 141 -25.93 -5.51 3.88
C GLY A 141 -24.99 -5.73 2.71
N LEU A 142 -23.84 -5.11 2.73
CA LEU A 142 -22.76 -5.25 1.73
C LEU A 142 -21.41 -5.20 2.43
N LEU A 143 -20.51 -6.08 2.04
CA LEU A 143 -19.10 -6.00 2.37
C LEU A 143 -18.34 -5.46 1.16
N ILE A 144 -17.55 -4.41 1.33
CA ILE A 144 -16.61 -3.92 0.32
C ILE A 144 -15.21 -4.37 0.70
N GLU A 145 -14.56 -5.08 -0.22
CA GLU A 145 -13.17 -5.54 -0.12
C GLU A 145 -12.31 -4.78 -1.13
N PRO A 146 -11.76 -3.62 -0.75
CA PRO A 146 -10.91 -2.84 -1.63
C PRO A 146 -9.47 -3.37 -1.63
N TYR A 147 -8.69 -3.07 -2.68
CA TYR A 147 -7.25 -3.27 -2.69
C TYR A 147 -6.54 -2.38 -1.65
N MET A 148 -7.00 -1.14 -1.51
CA MET A 148 -6.51 -0.17 -0.54
C MET A 148 -7.69 0.54 0.13
N GLY A 149 -7.56 0.83 1.43
CA GLY A 149 -8.53 1.63 2.18
C GLY A 149 -8.39 3.13 1.93
N ILE A 150 -8.53 3.56 0.67
CA ILE A 150 -8.45 4.98 0.26
C ILE A 150 -9.77 5.69 0.45
N GLU A 151 -9.75 7.02 0.44
CA GLU A 151 -10.92 7.88 0.64
C GLU A 151 -12.08 7.53 -0.30
N ASP A 152 -11.78 7.23 -1.56
CA ASP A 152 -12.80 6.93 -2.57
C ASP A 152 -13.56 5.64 -2.25
N SER A 153 -12.86 4.60 -1.77
CA SER A 153 -13.49 3.33 -1.36
C SER A 153 -14.39 3.51 -0.14
N TRP A 154 -13.95 4.29 0.84
CA TRP A 154 -14.73 4.59 2.04
C TRP A 154 -15.90 5.52 1.74
N ASN A 155 -15.74 6.50 0.83
CA ASN A 155 -16.83 7.36 0.37
C ASN A 155 -17.91 6.54 -0.35
N LEU A 156 -17.52 5.59 -1.21
CA LEU A 156 -18.46 4.68 -1.88
C LEU A 156 -19.27 3.90 -0.84
N ALA A 157 -18.61 3.33 0.18
CA ALA A 157 -19.28 2.61 1.25
C ALA A 157 -20.28 3.47 2.01
N ALA A 158 -19.88 4.69 2.40
CA ALA A 158 -20.73 5.64 3.10
C ALA A 158 -21.97 6.02 2.27
N ARG A 159 -21.79 6.26 0.96
CA ARG A 159 -22.88 6.63 0.06
C ARG A 159 -23.86 5.47 -0.14
N ILE A 160 -23.37 4.22 -0.30
CA ILE A 160 -24.24 3.04 -0.39
C ILE A 160 -25.02 2.86 0.92
N HIS A 161 -24.34 2.95 2.07
CA HIS A 161 -25.00 2.86 3.38
C HIS A 161 -26.11 3.90 3.54
N GLN A 162 -25.80 5.16 3.20
CA GLN A 162 -26.74 6.27 3.29
C GLN A 162 -27.98 6.06 2.42
N GLU A 163 -27.80 5.54 1.20
CA GLU A 163 -28.92 5.35 0.25
C GLU A 163 -29.68 4.04 0.49
N ALA A 164 -28.97 2.94 0.74
CA ALA A 164 -29.57 1.63 0.93
C ALA A 164 -30.25 1.48 2.29
N LYS A 165 -29.82 2.22 3.32
CA LYS A 165 -30.27 2.11 4.72
C LYS A 165 -30.06 0.73 5.34
N VAL A 166 -29.02 0.03 4.89
CA VAL A 166 -28.56 -1.27 5.43
C VAL A 166 -27.09 -1.16 5.82
N PRO A 167 -26.58 -2.05 6.66
CA PRO A 167 -25.16 -2.06 7.02
C PRO A 167 -24.27 -2.21 5.79
N VAL A 168 -23.21 -1.40 5.72
CA VAL A 168 -22.11 -1.57 4.76
C VAL A 168 -20.81 -1.60 5.57
N GLN A 169 -19.96 -2.58 5.29
CA GLN A 169 -18.68 -2.75 5.97
C GLN A 169 -17.55 -2.64 4.95
N VAL A 170 -16.40 -2.14 5.38
CA VAL A 170 -15.19 -2.05 4.54
C VAL A 170 -14.11 -2.93 5.16
N MET A 171 -13.57 -3.87 4.39
CA MET A 171 -12.47 -4.74 4.80
C MET A 171 -11.13 -4.06 4.53
N ALA A 172 -10.92 -2.93 5.16
CA ALA A 172 -9.68 -2.17 5.08
C ALA A 172 -9.54 -1.25 6.31
N PRO A 173 -8.31 -0.81 6.63
CA PRO A 173 -8.13 0.24 7.62
C PRO A 173 -8.69 1.58 7.10
N PRO A 174 -8.98 2.53 8.00
CA PRO A 174 -9.32 3.90 7.62
C PRO A 174 -8.23 4.55 6.75
N PRO A 175 -8.56 5.52 5.87
CA PRO A 175 -7.60 6.15 4.97
C PRO A 175 -6.35 6.69 5.66
N ALA A 176 -6.48 7.34 6.81
CA ALA A 176 -5.33 7.86 7.57
C ALA A 176 -4.34 6.74 7.93
N VAL A 177 -4.83 5.58 8.38
CA VAL A 177 -3.99 4.41 8.69
C VAL A 177 -3.37 3.84 7.42
N THR A 178 -4.13 3.77 6.33
CA THR A 178 -3.62 3.33 5.02
C THR A 178 -2.45 4.19 4.57
N TRP A 179 -2.56 5.52 4.67
CA TRP A 179 -1.51 6.43 4.24
C TRP A 179 -0.27 6.35 5.13
N ILE A 180 -0.44 6.27 6.45
CA ILE A 180 0.69 6.09 7.38
C ILE A 180 1.44 4.78 7.10
N ALA A 181 0.72 3.68 6.94
CA ALA A 181 1.32 2.36 6.69
C ALA A 181 2.05 2.27 5.33
N ASN A 182 1.63 3.05 4.34
CA ASN A 182 2.23 3.09 3.01
C ASN A 182 3.27 4.21 2.83
N ASP A 183 3.51 5.03 3.85
CA ASP A 183 4.54 6.06 3.85
C ASP A 183 5.81 5.55 4.51
N LYS A 184 6.92 5.48 3.75
CA LYS A 184 8.19 4.91 4.23
C LYS A 184 8.81 5.69 5.39
N ALA A 185 8.60 7.02 5.45
CA ALA A 185 9.11 7.83 6.55
C ALA A 185 8.34 7.53 7.85
N HIS A 186 7.02 7.57 7.80
CA HIS A 186 6.16 7.22 8.94
C HIS A 186 6.37 5.77 9.39
N PHE A 187 6.48 4.84 8.44
CA PHE A 187 6.77 3.44 8.76
C PHE A 187 8.12 3.29 9.48
N SER A 188 9.16 4.00 9.02
CA SER A 188 10.46 4.00 9.69
C SER A 188 10.38 4.56 11.11
N GLN A 189 9.62 5.63 11.32
CA GLN A 189 9.38 6.18 12.67
C GLN A 189 8.68 5.17 13.58
N LEU A 190 7.66 4.46 13.06
CA LEU A 190 6.97 3.41 13.81
C LEU A 190 7.93 2.26 14.19
N VAL A 191 8.74 1.79 13.26
CA VAL A 191 9.71 0.72 13.52
C VAL A 191 10.75 1.17 14.55
N ALA A 192 11.31 2.38 14.42
CA ALA A 192 12.27 2.92 15.37
C ALA A 192 11.65 3.04 16.79
N GLY A 193 10.43 3.53 16.89
CA GLY A 193 9.74 3.71 18.18
C GLY A 193 9.33 2.40 18.86
N VAL A 194 9.12 1.33 18.09
CA VAL A 194 8.66 0.03 18.62
C VAL A 194 9.81 -0.96 18.81
N LEU A 195 10.77 -0.99 17.88
CA LEU A 195 11.83 -2.00 17.84
C LEU A 195 13.24 -1.41 18.09
N GLY A 196 13.36 -0.07 18.12
CA GLY A 196 14.66 0.63 18.21
C GLY A 196 15.28 0.94 16.84
N ASP A 197 16.21 1.91 16.84
CA ASP A 197 16.89 2.35 15.61
C ASP A 197 17.72 1.24 14.94
N GLU A 198 18.19 0.27 15.71
CA GLU A 198 18.95 -0.88 15.23
C GLU A 198 18.16 -1.84 14.35
N ALA A 199 16.83 -1.77 14.39
CA ALA A 199 15.95 -2.54 13.51
C ALA A 199 15.82 -1.95 12.10
N LEU A 200 16.41 -0.77 11.86
CA LEU A 200 16.37 -0.05 10.59
C LEU A 200 17.74 0.05 9.94
N VAL A 201 17.80 -0.03 8.64
CA VAL A 201 18.94 0.50 7.89
C VAL A 201 19.00 2.01 8.07
N LEU A 202 20.23 2.56 8.12
CA LEU A 202 20.42 3.99 8.29
C LEU A 202 19.62 4.75 7.21
N THR A 203 18.61 5.49 7.67
CA THR A 203 17.69 6.26 6.84
C THR A 203 17.55 7.67 7.40
N ARG A 204 17.51 8.67 6.55
CA ARG A 204 17.31 10.09 6.92
C ARG A 204 16.38 10.76 5.94
N ALA A 205 15.43 11.53 6.46
CA ALA A 205 14.49 12.31 5.68
C ALA A 205 15.04 13.70 5.34
N ALA A 206 14.65 14.23 4.18
CA ALA A 206 14.96 15.57 3.73
C ALA A 206 13.81 16.13 2.87
N GLU A 207 13.61 17.44 2.90
CA GLU A 207 12.61 18.13 2.08
C GLU A 207 13.26 19.00 0.98
N ASP A 208 14.59 19.04 0.97
CA ASP A 208 15.37 19.82 0.00
C ASP A 208 16.64 19.07 -0.44
N VAL A 209 17.14 19.46 -1.60
CA VAL A 209 18.31 18.85 -2.26
C VAL A 209 19.59 18.98 -1.43
N ALA A 210 19.81 20.12 -0.79
CA ALA A 210 21.04 20.37 -0.03
C ALA A 210 21.11 19.48 1.21
N THR A 211 20.02 19.38 1.95
CA THR A 211 19.88 18.47 3.11
C THR A 211 20.03 17.01 2.69
N LEU A 212 19.36 16.60 1.60
CA LEU A 212 19.48 15.25 1.07
C LEU A 212 20.92 14.91 0.67
N THR A 213 21.60 15.82 -0.04
CA THR A 213 23.03 15.67 -0.44
C THR A 213 23.92 15.49 0.78
N LYS A 214 23.73 16.30 1.82
CA LYS A 214 24.47 16.18 3.09
C LYS A 214 24.22 14.83 3.76
N HIS A 215 22.99 14.36 3.81
CA HIS A 215 22.65 13.05 4.38
C HIS A 215 23.32 11.91 3.63
N LEU A 216 23.25 11.90 2.31
CA LEU A 216 23.92 10.90 1.48
C LEU A 216 25.42 10.90 1.72
N ARG A 217 26.09 12.06 1.75
CA ARG A 217 27.52 12.20 2.03
C ARG A 217 27.92 11.57 3.37
N GLN A 218 27.10 11.74 4.38
CA GLN A 218 27.34 11.17 5.72
C GLN A 218 27.22 9.64 5.77
N MET A 219 26.54 9.05 4.79
CA MET A 219 26.31 7.60 4.69
C MET A 219 27.41 6.84 3.95
N PHE A 220 28.35 7.50 3.27
CA PHE A 220 29.33 6.83 2.40
C PHE A 220 30.32 5.94 3.14
N ALA A 221 30.53 6.14 4.44
CA ALA A 221 31.53 5.39 5.19
C ALA A 221 31.14 3.92 5.33
N GLY A 222 31.94 3.04 4.69
CA GLY A 222 31.78 1.59 4.84
C GLY A 222 30.64 0.95 4.06
N VAL A 223 29.96 1.69 3.19
CA VAL A 223 28.87 1.18 2.35
C VAL A 223 29.24 1.25 0.86
N GLN A 224 28.71 0.34 0.08
CA GLN A 224 28.94 0.30 -1.37
C GLN A 224 27.89 1.14 -2.12
N ARG A 225 26.66 1.13 -1.65
CA ARG A 225 25.51 1.79 -2.28
C ARG A 225 24.66 2.56 -1.29
N VAL A 226 24.11 3.65 -1.78
CA VAL A 226 23.06 4.42 -1.11
C VAL A 226 21.86 4.55 -2.03
N ALA A 227 20.70 4.84 -1.49
CA ALA A 227 19.50 5.04 -2.27
C ALA A 227 18.79 6.34 -1.89
N ILE A 228 18.17 6.95 -2.89
CA ILE A 228 17.17 8.00 -2.71
C ILE A 228 15.81 7.33 -2.91
N LYS A 229 14.87 7.53 -1.96
CA LYS A 229 13.53 6.94 -2.03
C LYS A 229 12.46 7.98 -1.78
N ARG A 230 11.48 8.06 -2.64
CA ARG A 230 10.25 8.80 -2.34
C ARG A 230 9.47 8.05 -1.27
N THR A 231 8.82 8.79 -0.37
CA THR A 231 8.11 8.21 0.77
C THR A 231 6.90 7.38 0.34
N ARG A 232 6.16 7.86 -0.67
CA ARG A 232 4.93 7.23 -1.18
C ARG A 232 5.10 6.82 -2.64
N CYS A 233 5.65 5.64 -2.86
CA CYS A 233 5.80 5.05 -4.19
C CYS A 233 5.75 3.53 -4.14
N ALA A 234 5.25 2.94 -5.21
CA ALA A 234 5.22 1.50 -5.42
C ALA A 234 6.15 1.08 -6.57
N SER A 235 6.39 -0.22 -6.72
CA SER A 235 7.07 -0.85 -7.85
C SER A 235 8.45 -0.28 -8.18
N ALA A 236 9.23 0.11 -7.16
CA ALA A 236 10.55 0.71 -7.27
C ALA A 236 10.64 2.05 -8.06
N MET A 237 9.54 2.56 -8.60
CA MET A 237 9.55 3.79 -9.43
C MET A 237 10.05 5.04 -8.70
N GLY A 238 9.90 5.10 -7.40
CA GLY A 238 10.40 6.17 -6.56
C GLY A 238 11.76 5.88 -5.91
N ASN A 239 12.55 4.94 -6.43
CA ASN A 239 13.88 4.62 -5.93
C ASN A 239 14.95 4.99 -6.96
N ARG A 240 16.10 5.48 -6.48
CA ARG A 240 17.35 5.60 -7.25
C ARG A 240 18.48 5.05 -6.43
N LEU A 241 19.16 4.06 -7.00
CA LEU A 241 20.37 3.47 -6.48
C LEU A 241 21.58 4.26 -6.97
N LEU A 242 22.53 4.50 -6.09
CA LEU A 242 23.73 5.27 -6.37
C LEU A 242 24.95 4.54 -5.82
N GLU A 243 25.96 4.34 -6.66
CA GLU A 243 27.23 3.70 -6.30
C GLU A 243 28.14 4.69 -5.55
N VAL A 244 28.51 4.38 -4.33
CA VAL A 244 29.33 5.27 -3.48
C VAL A 244 30.70 5.52 -4.11
N GLU A 245 31.28 4.54 -4.78
CA GLU A 245 32.56 4.69 -5.48
C GLU A 245 32.54 5.83 -6.51
N GLN A 246 31.40 6.02 -7.19
CA GLN A 246 31.23 7.09 -8.18
C GLN A 246 30.96 8.46 -7.53
N LEU A 247 30.36 8.46 -6.35
CA LEU A 247 29.96 9.68 -5.65
C LEU A 247 31.05 10.24 -4.73
N GLN A 248 31.86 9.35 -4.13
CA GLN A 248 32.84 9.71 -3.12
C GLN A 248 33.88 10.75 -3.61
N PRO A 249 34.40 10.71 -4.86
CA PRO A 249 35.35 11.69 -5.35
C PRO A 249 34.75 13.05 -5.73
N LEU A 250 33.40 13.15 -5.80
CA LEU A 250 32.74 14.39 -6.19
C LEU A 250 32.83 15.44 -5.09
N ASP A 251 33.00 16.69 -5.47
CA ASP A 251 32.78 17.81 -4.56
C ASP A 251 31.28 17.97 -4.24
N GLU A 252 30.96 18.87 -3.33
CA GLU A 252 29.57 19.03 -2.87
C GLU A 252 28.64 19.49 -4.00
N ARG A 253 29.13 20.40 -4.88
CA ARG A 253 28.34 20.92 -6.00
C ARG A 253 28.07 19.85 -7.05
N ALA A 254 29.08 19.03 -7.36
CA ALA A 254 28.92 17.93 -8.30
C ALA A 254 28.00 16.86 -7.77
N LEU A 255 28.10 16.53 -6.48
CA LEU A 255 27.19 15.57 -5.82
C LEU A 255 25.75 16.11 -5.81
N GLN A 256 25.55 17.39 -5.46
CA GLN A 256 24.23 18.00 -5.48
C GLN A 256 23.60 17.88 -6.85
N LYS A 257 24.34 18.10 -7.93
CA LYS A 257 23.83 17.95 -9.30
C LYS A 257 23.37 16.52 -9.59
N VAL A 258 24.11 15.51 -9.15
CA VAL A 258 23.70 14.09 -9.28
C VAL A 258 22.38 13.82 -8.53
N VAL A 259 22.25 14.39 -7.33
CA VAL A 259 21.03 14.28 -6.53
C VAL A 259 19.85 14.96 -7.22
N GLU A 260 20.03 16.16 -7.78
CA GLU A 260 19.01 16.87 -8.56
C GLU A 260 18.56 16.07 -9.78
N GLU A 261 19.49 15.48 -10.53
CA GLU A 261 19.19 14.63 -11.68
C GLU A 261 18.41 13.35 -11.27
N ALA A 262 18.79 12.75 -10.15
CA ALA A 262 18.08 11.60 -9.59
C ALA A 262 16.64 11.95 -9.20
N LEU A 263 16.44 13.05 -8.48
CA LEU A 263 15.11 13.54 -8.08
C LEU A 263 14.23 13.91 -9.28
N LEU A 264 14.82 14.58 -10.28
CA LEU A 264 14.12 14.91 -11.53
C LEU A 264 13.64 13.64 -12.25
N SER A 265 14.51 12.61 -12.31
CA SER A 265 14.16 11.34 -12.96
C SER A 265 13.03 10.57 -12.26
N MET A 266 12.80 10.86 -10.96
CA MET A 266 11.71 10.31 -10.16
C MET A 266 10.47 11.21 -10.12
N ALA A 267 10.44 12.30 -10.90
CA ALA A 267 9.39 13.32 -10.87
C ALA A 267 9.08 13.79 -9.43
N TRP A 268 10.13 13.98 -8.61
CA TRP A 268 9.96 14.45 -7.24
C TRP A 268 9.48 15.90 -7.20
N PRO A 269 8.35 16.20 -6.53
CA PRO A 269 7.91 17.58 -6.31
C PRO A 269 8.76 18.24 -5.22
N ALA A 270 9.28 19.43 -5.48
CA ALA A 270 10.05 20.16 -4.49
C ALA A 270 9.24 20.41 -3.21
N GLY A 271 9.85 20.11 -2.05
CA GLY A 271 9.21 20.23 -0.74
C GLY A 271 8.44 18.98 -0.28
N GLU A 272 8.33 17.94 -1.10
CA GLU A 272 7.89 16.63 -0.64
C GLU A 272 9.03 15.93 0.12
N GLU A 273 8.72 15.28 1.23
CA GLU A 273 9.71 14.52 1.98
C GLU A 273 10.28 13.36 1.14
N VAL A 274 11.60 13.22 1.15
CA VAL A 274 12.35 12.17 0.45
C VAL A 274 13.39 11.58 1.39
N LEU A 275 13.72 10.30 1.21
CA LEU A 275 14.64 9.57 2.07
C LEU A 275 15.99 9.35 1.39
N ALA A 276 17.07 9.65 2.12
CA ALA A 276 18.38 9.05 1.91
C ALA A 276 18.47 7.78 2.75
N CYS A 277 18.93 6.68 2.19
CA CYS A 277 19.15 5.46 2.96
C CYS A 277 20.38 4.68 2.47
N VAL A 278 21.00 3.92 3.37
CA VAL A 278 21.96 2.90 3.00
C VAL A 278 21.24 1.80 2.23
N TRP A 279 21.88 1.28 1.20
CA TRP A 279 21.39 0.11 0.48
C TRP A 279 22.20 -1.11 0.86
N GLU A 280 21.54 -2.04 1.51
CA GLU A 280 22.15 -3.32 1.88
C GLU A 280 21.88 -4.38 0.82
N GLU A 281 22.92 -5.12 0.46
CA GLU A 281 22.76 -6.31 -0.37
C GLU A 281 22.25 -7.46 0.49
N THR A 282 21.21 -8.10 0.00
CA THR A 282 20.61 -9.26 0.65
C THR A 282 20.41 -10.39 -0.36
N ASP A 283 20.71 -11.62 0.06
CA ASP A 283 20.45 -12.82 -0.74
C ASP A 283 18.98 -13.23 -0.72
N LEU A 284 18.25 -12.80 0.32
CA LEU A 284 16.85 -13.13 0.54
C LEU A 284 16.03 -11.84 0.72
N SER A 285 14.83 -11.84 0.18
CA SER A 285 13.88 -10.74 0.33
C SER A 285 12.53 -11.29 0.81
N PRO A 286 12.40 -11.65 2.11
CA PRO A 286 11.18 -12.22 2.65
C PRO A 286 10.04 -11.20 2.68
N SER A 287 8.83 -11.69 2.47
CA SER A 287 7.59 -10.93 2.57
C SER A 287 6.59 -11.74 3.39
N THR A 288 5.87 -11.09 4.27
CA THR A 288 4.84 -11.71 5.11
C THR A 288 3.47 -11.15 4.78
N GLN A 289 2.46 -12.01 4.78
CA GLN A 289 1.06 -11.61 4.68
C GLN A 289 0.39 -11.84 6.02
N TRP A 290 -0.35 -10.84 6.46
CA TRP A 290 -1.01 -10.83 7.74
C TRP A 290 -2.51 -10.60 7.59
N TRP A 291 -3.26 -11.34 8.35
CA TRP A 291 -4.63 -11.03 8.65
C TRP A 291 -4.69 -10.23 9.96
N ILE A 292 -5.12 -8.97 9.87
CA ILE A 292 -5.24 -8.07 11.02
C ILE A 292 -6.73 -7.83 11.27
N PRO A 293 -7.32 -8.47 12.29
CA PRO A 293 -8.73 -8.30 12.60
C PRO A 293 -9.01 -6.95 13.24
N PRO A 294 -10.29 -6.52 13.32
CA PRO A 294 -10.67 -5.33 14.07
C PRO A 294 -10.14 -5.37 15.51
N LYS A 295 -9.74 -4.21 16.03
CA LYS A 295 -9.20 -4.06 17.40
C LYS A 295 -10.11 -4.75 18.43
N GLY A 296 -9.55 -5.65 19.23
CA GLY A 296 -10.25 -6.37 20.30
C GLY A 296 -11.08 -7.57 19.87
N SER A 297 -11.17 -7.89 18.57
CA SER A 297 -11.93 -9.07 18.12
C SER A 297 -11.12 -10.36 18.12
N ALA A 298 -9.86 -10.31 17.74
CA ALA A 298 -8.91 -11.44 17.74
C ALA A 298 -7.46 -10.92 17.63
N LEU A 299 -6.49 -11.83 17.76
CA LEU A 299 -5.08 -11.51 17.51
C LEU A 299 -4.79 -11.54 16.00
N PRO A 300 -3.86 -10.70 15.51
CA PRO A 300 -3.33 -10.85 14.16
C PRO A 300 -2.71 -12.23 13.94
N ARG A 301 -2.80 -12.74 12.72
CA ARG A 301 -2.17 -14.01 12.33
C ARG A 301 -1.41 -13.86 11.03
N ILE A 302 -0.35 -14.60 10.86
CA ILE A 302 0.36 -14.73 9.59
C ILE A 302 -0.45 -15.67 8.69
N ASP A 303 -0.81 -15.19 7.49
CA ASP A 303 -1.44 -16.00 6.45
C ASP A 303 -0.43 -16.65 5.51
N GLY A 304 0.75 -16.06 5.36
CA GLY A 304 1.81 -16.63 4.55
C GLY A 304 3.15 -15.92 4.68
N ILE A 305 4.21 -16.66 4.38
CA ILE A 305 5.58 -16.15 4.25
C ILE A 305 6.05 -16.48 2.83
N TYR A 306 6.55 -15.47 2.15
CA TYR A 306 6.93 -15.56 0.74
C TYR A 306 8.32 -15.01 0.54
N GLU A 307 9.01 -15.52 -0.47
CA GLU A 307 10.26 -14.99 -0.99
C GLU A 307 9.94 -14.11 -2.20
N GLN A 308 10.35 -12.86 -2.17
CA GLN A 308 10.20 -11.96 -3.32
C GLN A 308 11.20 -12.34 -4.42
N ILE A 309 10.73 -12.41 -5.65
CA ILE A 309 11.56 -12.58 -6.83
C ILE A 309 11.84 -11.19 -7.38
N LEU A 310 13.10 -10.79 -7.31
CA LEU A 310 13.56 -9.47 -7.73
C LEU A 310 14.40 -9.60 -9.01
N ALA A 311 14.23 -8.68 -9.94
CA ALA A 311 14.96 -8.65 -11.21
C ALA A 311 15.74 -7.34 -11.37
N GLY A 312 16.87 -7.44 -12.10
CA GLY A 312 17.73 -6.29 -12.40
C GLY A 312 18.51 -5.76 -11.20
N GLU A 313 19.36 -4.76 -11.45
CA GLU A 313 20.18 -4.11 -10.43
C GLU A 313 19.32 -3.28 -9.45
N GLU A 314 18.23 -2.72 -9.92
CA GLU A 314 17.28 -1.93 -9.12
C GLU A 314 16.35 -2.81 -8.26
N LYS A 315 16.51 -4.14 -8.30
CA LYS A 315 15.72 -5.09 -7.52
C LYS A 315 14.20 -4.90 -7.73
N LEU A 316 13.78 -4.81 -8.99
CA LEU A 316 12.37 -4.71 -9.35
C LEU A 316 11.63 -5.98 -8.94
N PHE A 317 10.54 -5.83 -8.21
CA PHE A 317 9.67 -6.94 -7.87
C PHE A 317 8.97 -7.48 -9.12
N VAL A 318 9.17 -8.76 -9.42
CA VAL A 318 8.55 -9.46 -10.57
C VAL A 318 7.63 -10.59 -10.14
N GLY A 319 7.63 -10.96 -8.86
CA GLY A 319 6.76 -12.00 -8.34
C GLY A 319 7.17 -12.47 -6.94
N SER A 320 6.47 -13.46 -6.45
CA SER A 320 6.79 -14.12 -5.18
C SER A 320 6.54 -15.62 -5.26
N ARG A 321 7.22 -16.36 -4.41
CA ARG A 321 7.03 -17.80 -4.22
C ARG A 321 6.90 -18.09 -2.73
N PRO A 322 6.25 -19.20 -2.32
CA PRO A 322 6.25 -19.59 -0.92
C PRO A 322 7.69 -19.67 -0.39
N SER A 323 7.91 -19.13 0.81
CA SER A 323 9.22 -19.17 1.45
C SER A 323 9.52 -20.57 1.95
N THR A 324 10.80 -20.96 1.86
CA THR A 324 11.35 -22.16 2.50
C THR A 324 11.97 -21.84 3.86
N LEU A 325 11.92 -20.56 4.30
CA LEU A 325 12.37 -20.16 5.63
C LEU A 325 11.45 -20.77 6.70
N PRO A 326 12.02 -21.25 7.82
CA PRO A 326 11.24 -21.84 8.90
C PRO A 326 10.30 -20.88 9.60
#